data_a9df4daeb3858e0f168cf43492df4044
#
_entry.id   a9df4daeb3858e0f168cf43492df4044
#
_cell.length_a   1.000
_cell.length_b   1.000
_cell.length_c   1.000
_cell.angle_alpha   90.00
_cell.angle_beta   90.00
_cell.angle_gamma   90.00
#
_symmetry.space_group_name_H-M   'P 1'
#
loop_
_entity.id
_entity.type
_entity.pdbx_description
1 polymer ?
#
loop_
_entity_poly.entity_id
_entity_poly.type
_entity_poly.pdbx_seq_one_letter_code
_entity_poly.pdbx_strand_id
1 'polypeptide(L)'
;MNKNNLKNLELIKKIYKDFLINQKSDIFICLILLLIVSLTTSIYPFLIQKVFDNFIENEFSWFFLPVIIAFVASIRGMAMFFQIKQVSKVTLKVSIEIQKKLSNHLLFSDLDVIKKISTGNHISRVMNDVNLIRDSVERALNNLIRDLITIIILIIYLIWLDWVLALVVLLIYPLALKPIINIGRKQRFYALSLQEKMESLTSFLSEVFRNISMIKSYSLEKHEKKRINRSLESLFLNLFDIVKGRAKVLPLLEVLGGFAAAFAILIASYRINSGFITIGSVIGFVTALLMLAQPARALGTFNTILQEGLSALERIYKQLNEKPKIEKIVNGKKDLKILKISNIEFKNVSFFYEKNKIIFDEISFKT
;
A
#
# COMPACT_ATOMS: atom_id res chain seq x y z
N MET A 1 -1.97 -24.11 -2.73
CA MET A 1 -1.91 -22.75 -2.12
C MET A 1 -0.50 -22.55 -1.54
N ASN A 2 0.20 -21.49 -1.93
CA ASN A 2 1.59 -21.27 -1.54
C ASN A 2 1.68 -20.97 -0.02
N LYS A 3 2.65 -21.55 0.69
CA LYS A 3 2.87 -21.39 2.14
C LYS A 3 2.85 -19.90 2.59
N ASN A 4 3.31 -18.99 1.72
CA ASN A 4 3.28 -17.55 1.95
C ASN A 4 1.86 -16.96 1.97
N ASN A 5 0.93 -17.49 1.17
CA ASN A 5 -0.45 -16.99 1.14
C ASN A 5 -1.23 -17.35 2.40
N LEU A 6 -0.97 -18.52 3.00
CA LEU A 6 -1.57 -18.91 4.28
C LEU A 6 -1.10 -18.01 5.41
N LYS A 7 0.21 -17.71 5.46
CA LYS A 7 0.80 -16.79 6.44
C LYS A 7 0.23 -15.37 6.33
N ASN A 8 0.05 -14.88 5.10
CA ASN A 8 -0.52 -13.56 4.86
C ASN A 8 -1.99 -13.47 5.34
N LEU A 9 -2.79 -14.51 5.12
CA LEU A 9 -4.17 -14.58 5.61
C LEU A 9 -4.25 -14.61 7.14
N GLU A 10 -3.33 -15.32 7.80
CA GLU A 10 -3.24 -15.31 9.26
C GLU A 10 -2.90 -13.94 9.83
N LEU A 11 -1.96 -13.21 9.19
CA LEU A 11 -1.61 -11.84 9.58
C LEU A 11 -2.78 -10.87 9.41
N ILE A 12 -3.53 -10.99 8.29
CA ILE A 12 -4.73 -10.16 8.06
C ILE A 12 -5.82 -10.47 9.11
N LYS A 13 -6.03 -11.74 9.46
CA LYS A 13 -6.97 -12.12 10.52
C LYS A 13 -6.55 -11.58 11.88
N LYS A 14 -5.24 -11.59 12.18
CA LYS A 14 -4.70 -11.04 13.43
C LYS A 14 -4.92 -9.54 13.54
N ILE A 15 -4.57 -8.75 12.51
CA ILE A 15 -4.79 -7.30 12.56
C ILE A 15 -6.28 -6.97 12.68
N TYR A 16 -7.14 -7.73 12.00
CA TYR A 16 -8.59 -7.56 12.13
C TYR A 16 -9.06 -7.81 13.56
N LYS A 17 -8.64 -8.92 14.17
CA LYS A 17 -9.05 -9.30 15.53
C LYS A 17 -8.47 -8.36 16.59
N ASP A 18 -7.20 -7.94 16.46
CA ASP A 18 -6.49 -7.21 17.50
C ASP A 18 -6.79 -5.71 17.48
N PHE A 19 -7.11 -5.12 16.31
CA PHE A 19 -7.19 -3.67 16.15
C PHE A 19 -8.47 -3.19 15.45
N LEU A 20 -9.01 -3.94 14.47
CA LEU A 20 -10.16 -3.50 13.69
C LEU A 20 -11.50 -3.88 14.34
N ILE A 21 -11.53 -4.95 15.12
CA ILE A 21 -12.78 -5.46 15.72
C ILE A 21 -13.43 -4.44 16.67
N ASN A 22 -12.61 -3.63 17.36
CA ASN A 22 -13.07 -2.58 18.26
C ASN A 22 -13.70 -1.38 17.53
N GLN A 23 -13.55 -1.32 16.21
CA GLN A 23 -14.01 -0.22 15.37
C GLN A 23 -15.07 -0.65 14.34
N LYS A 24 -15.84 -1.72 14.64
CA LYS A 24 -16.86 -2.29 13.73
C LYS A 24 -17.85 -1.24 13.22
N SER A 25 -18.32 -0.36 14.09
CA SER A 25 -19.26 0.71 13.74
C SER A 25 -18.64 1.72 12.75
N ASP A 26 -17.40 2.17 13.02
CA ASP A 26 -16.70 3.09 12.12
C ASP A 26 -16.42 2.44 10.76
N ILE A 27 -16.08 1.13 10.73
CA ILE A 27 -15.85 0.37 9.49
C ILE A 27 -17.16 0.18 8.71
N PHE A 28 -18.27 -0.10 9.38
CA PHE A 28 -19.58 -0.24 8.72
C PHE A 28 -20.00 1.06 8.03
N ILE A 29 -19.80 2.21 8.69
CA ILE A 29 -20.03 3.53 8.09
C ILE A 29 -19.11 3.72 6.87
N CYS A 30 -17.83 3.34 6.96
CA CYS A 30 -16.92 3.38 5.81
C CYS A 30 -17.47 2.58 4.62
N LEU A 31 -17.95 1.36 4.86
CA LEU A 31 -18.48 0.50 3.79
C LEU A 31 -19.71 1.09 3.11
N ILE A 32 -20.63 1.69 3.87
CA ILE A 32 -21.80 2.37 3.31
C ILE A 32 -21.36 3.57 2.46
N LEU A 33 -20.44 4.40 2.96
CA LEU A 33 -19.95 5.56 2.22
C LEU A 33 -19.19 5.15 0.95
N LEU A 34 -18.40 4.10 1.00
CA LEU A 34 -17.71 3.53 -0.16
C LEU A 34 -18.71 3.04 -1.22
N LEU A 35 -19.80 2.40 -0.79
CA LEU A 35 -20.86 1.95 -1.68
C LEU A 35 -21.57 3.12 -2.34
N ILE A 36 -21.92 4.17 -1.59
CA ILE A 36 -22.55 5.40 -2.12
C ILE A 36 -21.61 6.05 -3.16
N VAL A 37 -20.31 6.20 -2.85
CA VAL A 37 -19.34 6.79 -3.79
C VAL A 37 -19.18 5.94 -5.05
N SER A 38 -19.17 4.62 -4.93
CA SER A 38 -19.07 3.72 -6.08
C SER A 38 -20.32 3.77 -6.96
N LEU A 39 -21.51 3.75 -6.35
CA LEU A 39 -22.80 3.86 -7.07
C LEU A 39 -22.91 5.20 -7.79
N THR A 40 -22.67 6.31 -7.09
CA THR A 40 -22.74 7.65 -7.70
C THR A 40 -21.71 7.83 -8.80
N THR A 41 -20.51 7.22 -8.68
CA THR A 41 -19.51 7.25 -9.74
C THR A 41 -19.97 6.46 -10.95
N SER A 42 -20.55 5.28 -10.75
CA SER A 42 -20.97 4.39 -11.87
C SER A 42 -22.24 4.84 -12.58
N ILE A 43 -22.98 5.79 -12.01
CA ILE A 43 -24.19 6.37 -12.62
C ILE A 43 -23.86 7.39 -13.71
N TYR A 44 -22.67 7.99 -13.72
CA TYR A 44 -22.30 9.03 -14.70
C TYR A 44 -22.40 8.58 -16.15
N PRO A 45 -21.93 7.41 -16.59
CA PRO A 45 -22.07 6.97 -17.97
C PRO A 45 -23.53 6.87 -18.42
N PHE A 46 -24.41 6.40 -17.52
CA PHE A 46 -25.84 6.34 -17.78
C PHE A 46 -26.47 7.73 -17.93
N LEU A 47 -26.09 8.68 -17.08
CA LEU A 47 -26.58 10.06 -17.20
C LEU A 47 -26.13 10.71 -18.51
N ILE A 48 -24.85 10.51 -18.87
CA ILE A 48 -24.29 11.02 -20.14
C ILE A 48 -25.02 10.40 -21.31
N GLN A 49 -25.25 9.08 -21.31
CA GLN A 49 -26.06 8.40 -22.33
C GLN A 49 -27.41 9.10 -22.50
N LYS A 50 -28.15 9.30 -21.41
CA LYS A 50 -29.49 9.91 -21.42
C LYS A 50 -29.47 11.36 -21.93
N VAL A 51 -28.42 12.12 -21.61
CA VAL A 51 -28.26 13.48 -22.15
C VAL A 51 -28.21 13.45 -23.68
N PHE A 52 -27.39 12.57 -24.26
CA PHE A 52 -27.22 12.51 -25.70
C PHE A 52 -28.45 11.91 -26.40
N ASP A 53 -29.11 10.91 -25.83
CA ASP A 53 -30.35 10.37 -26.36
C ASP A 53 -31.43 11.46 -26.46
N ASN A 54 -31.62 12.22 -25.40
CA ASN A 54 -32.63 13.29 -25.35
C ASN A 54 -32.31 14.48 -26.27
N PHE A 55 -31.02 14.79 -26.52
CA PHE A 55 -30.64 15.80 -27.49
C PHE A 55 -31.00 15.38 -28.92
N ILE A 56 -30.98 14.11 -29.23
CA ILE A 56 -31.28 13.58 -30.58
C ILE A 56 -32.79 13.48 -30.78
N GLU A 57 -33.54 13.10 -29.75
CA GLU A 57 -34.98 12.92 -29.78
C GLU A 57 -35.79 14.25 -29.66
N ASN A 58 -35.09 15.39 -29.46
CA ASN A 58 -35.69 16.72 -29.23
C ASN A 58 -36.70 16.77 -28.09
N GLU A 59 -36.54 15.90 -27.10
CA GLU A 59 -37.39 15.90 -25.91
C GLU A 59 -37.09 17.08 -24.99
N PHE A 60 -38.14 17.73 -24.44
CA PHE A 60 -38.07 18.93 -23.58
C PHE A 60 -37.41 18.73 -22.22
N SER A 61 -36.69 17.65 -22.00
CA SER A 61 -36.06 17.31 -20.70
C SER A 61 -34.66 17.90 -20.52
N TRP A 62 -34.19 18.78 -21.42
CA TRP A 62 -32.88 19.41 -21.39
C TRP A 62 -32.55 20.16 -20.10
N PHE A 63 -33.57 20.70 -19.42
CA PHE A 63 -33.40 21.44 -18.17
C PHE A 63 -33.21 20.51 -16.95
N PHE A 64 -33.91 19.38 -16.89
CA PHE A 64 -33.90 18.49 -15.74
C PHE A 64 -32.61 17.66 -15.66
N LEU A 65 -32.03 17.25 -16.76
CA LEU A 65 -30.81 16.41 -16.77
C LEU A 65 -29.59 17.12 -16.17
N PRO A 66 -29.26 18.40 -16.50
CA PRO A 66 -28.19 19.13 -15.84
C PRO A 66 -28.41 19.25 -14.31
N VAL A 67 -29.64 19.44 -13.88
CA VAL A 67 -29.98 19.51 -12.45
C VAL A 67 -29.73 18.17 -11.75
N ILE A 68 -30.12 17.06 -12.39
CA ILE A 68 -29.86 15.70 -11.87
C ILE A 68 -28.35 15.45 -11.79
N ILE A 69 -27.58 15.81 -12.83
CA ILE A 69 -26.14 15.68 -12.82
C ILE A 69 -25.50 16.48 -11.68
N ALA A 70 -25.90 17.74 -11.50
CA ALA A 70 -25.44 18.60 -10.42
C ALA A 70 -25.78 18.02 -9.05
N PHE A 71 -26.98 17.46 -8.89
CA PHE A 71 -27.42 16.80 -7.66
C PHE A 71 -26.60 15.54 -7.35
N VAL A 72 -26.42 14.67 -8.35
CA VAL A 72 -25.57 13.45 -8.21
C VAL A 72 -24.13 13.83 -7.89
N ALA A 73 -23.57 14.87 -8.57
CA ALA A 73 -22.24 15.37 -8.28
C ALA A 73 -22.10 15.89 -6.85
N SER A 74 -23.12 16.60 -6.36
CA SER A 74 -23.14 17.12 -4.98
C SER A 74 -23.19 16.00 -3.96
N ILE A 75 -24.05 15.01 -4.15
CA ILE A 75 -24.12 13.81 -3.29
C ILE A 75 -22.78 13.07 -3.29
N ARG A 76 -22.19 12.86 -4.47
CA ARG A 76 -20.89 12.21 -4.60
C ARG A 76 -19.79 12.98 -3.87
N GLY A 77 -19.74 14.32 -4.04
CA GLY A 77 -18.75 15.16 -3.38
C GLY A 77 -18.85 15.09 -1.85
N MET A 78 -20.08 15.19 -1.32
CA MET A 78 -20.34 15.04 0.12
C MET A 78 -19.97 13.62 0.61
N ALA A 79 -20.43 12.59 -0.08
CA ALA A 79 -20.13 11.21 0.27
C ALA A 79 -18.61 10.94 0.25
N MET A 80 -17.88 11.45 -0.75
CA MET A 80 -16.43 11.34 -0.87
C MET A 80 -15.71 12.05 0.29
N PHE A 81 -16.15 13.24 0.68
CA PHE A 81 -15.59 13.95 1.85
C PHE A 81 -15.76 13.13 3.13
N PHE A 82 -16.96 12.65 3.42
CA PHE A 82 -17.22 11.86 4.61
C PHE A 82 -16.50 10.50 4.56
N GLN A 83 -16.41 9.89 3.39
CA GLN A 83 -15.70 8.63 3.17
C GLN A 83 -14.20 8.78 3.50
N ILE A 84 -13.51 9.79 2.92
CA ILE A 84 -12.10 10.04 3.18
C ILE A 84 -11.87 10.31 4.67
N LYS A 85 -12.69 11.19 5.27
CA LYS A 85 -12.63 11.53 6.70
C LYS A 85 -12.79 10.28 7.59
N GLN A 86 -13.77 9.43 7.28
CA GLN A 86 -14.06 8.25 8.10
C GLN A 86 -13.01 7.17 7.95
N VAL A 87 -12.52 6.91 6.73
CA VAL A 87 -11.42 5.97 6.49
C VAL A 87 -10.15 6.43 7.19
N SER A 88 -9.78 7.71 7.04
CA SER A 88 -8.60 8.26 7.72
C SER A 88 -8.75 8.21 9.25
N LYS A 89 -9.94 8.45 9.80
CA LYS A 89 -10.20 8.29 11.23
C LYS A 89 -9.94 6.87 11.72
N VAL A 90 -10.43 5.86 10.99
CA VAL A 90 -10.21 4.43 11.33
C VAL A 90 -8.73 4.08 11.26
N THR A 91 -8.06 4.43 10.17
CA THR A 91 -6.66 4.08 9.94
C THR A 91 -5.72 4.77 10.93
N LEU A 92 -5.99 6.04 11.27
CA LEU A 92 -5.24 6.75 12.31
C LEU A 92 -5.43 6.13 13.70
N LYS A 93 -6.66 5.75 14.08
CA LYS A 93 -6.92 5.07 15.35
C LYS A 93 -6.15 3.75 15.44
N VAL A 94 -6.19 2.92 14.38
CA VAL A 94 -5.43 1.67 14.29
C VAL A 94 -3.93 1.93 14.43
N SER A 95 -3.40 2.93 13.71
CA SER A 95 -1.99 3.31 13.76
C SER A 95 -1.55 3.68 15.18
N ILE A 96 -2.30 4.57 15.84
CA ILE A 96 -1.99 5.00 17.21
C ILE A 96 -2.09 3.83 18.21
N GLU A 97 -3.06 2.94 18.03
CA GLU A 97 -3.22 1.77 18.91
C GLU A 97 -2.04 0.80 18.76
N ILE A 98 -1.57 0.56 17.53
CA ILE A 98 -0.36 -0.24 17.28
C ILE A 98 0.87 0.43 17.90
N GLN A 99 1.04 1.76 17.71
CA GLN A 99 2.15 2.52 18.30
C GLN A 99 2.15 2.42 19.83
N LYS A 100 0.99 2.62 20.47
CA LYS A 100 0.84 2.48 21.93
C LYS A 100 1.21 1.08 22.39
N LYS A 101 0.67 0.04 21.74
CA LYS A 101 0.93 -1.35 22.11
C LYS A 101 2.41 -1.71 21.95
N LEU A 102 3.04 -1.28 20.85
CA LEU A 102 4.45 -1.53 20.60
C LEU A 102 5.36 -0.76 21.55
N SER A 103 5.10 0.53 21.80
CA SER A 103 5.87 1.35 22.74
C SER A 103 5.76 0.81 24.17
N ASN A 104 4.56 0.44 24.61
CA ASN A 104 4.37 -0.17 25.91
C ASN A 104 5.12 -1.51 26.02
N HIS A 105 5.04 -2.35 24.98
CA HIS A 105 5.76 -3.61 24.97
C HIS A 105 7.27 -3.39 25.09
N LEU A 106 7.83 -2.42 24.35
CA LEU A 106 9.26 -2.08 24.42
C LEU A 106 9.67 -1.57 25.80
N LEU A 107 8.87 -0.68 26.40
CA LEU A 107 9.16 -0.13 27.74
C LEU A 107 9.20 -1.21 28.84
N PHE A 108 8.42 -2.26 28.67
CA PHE A 108 8.34 -3.37 29.64
C PHE A 108 9.14 -4.61 29.20
N SER A 109 9.85 -4.55 28.08
CA SER A 109 10.73 -5.62 27.62
C SER A 109 12.03 -5.66 28.39
N ASP A 110 12.66 -6.84 28.43
CA ASP A 110 13.97 -7.03 29.06
C ASP A 110 15.05 -6.24 28.31
N LEU A 111 16.07 -5.79 29.05
CA LEU A 111 17.19 -5.03 28.49
C LEU A 111 17.95 -5.80 27.40
N ASP A 112 18.02 -7.13 27.52
CA ASP A 112 18.61 -8.03 26.51
C ASP A 112 17.87 -7.92 25.17
N VAL A 113 16.53 -7.91 25.18
CA VAL A 113 15.70 -7.76 23.97
C VAL A 113 15.92 -6.40 23.30
N ILE A 114 16.00 -5.33 24.11
CA ILE A 114 16.19 -3.96 23.60
C ILE A 114 17.60 -3.79 23.02
N LYS A 115 18.63 -4.34 23.65
CA LYS A 115 20.02 -4.20 23.19
C LYS A 115 20.37 -5.04 21.97
N LYS A 116 19.60 -6.09 21.64
CA LYS A 116 19.78 -6.90 20.43
C LYS A 116 19.59 -6.13 19.13
N ILE A 117 18.78 -5.08 19.18
CA ILE A 117 18.44 -4.27 18.02
C ILE A 117 18.84 -2.82 18.32
N SER A 118 19.39 -2.13 17.35
CA SER A 118 19.76 -0.72 17.52
C SER A 118 18.54 0.17 17.82
N THR A 119 18.74 1.20 18.62
CA THR A 119 17.70 2.18 18.98
C THR A 119 17.01 2.77 17.75
N GLY A 120 17.79 3.06 16.68
CA GLY A 120 17.24 3.54 15.41
C GLY A 120 16.24 2.58 14.77
N ASN A 121 16.51 1.27 14.84
CA ASN A 121 15.59 0.26 14.33
C ASN A 121 14.29 0.15 15.17
N HIS A 122 14.35 0.32 16.48
CA HIS A 122 13.15 0.38 17.33
C HIS A 122 12.29 1.59 16.97
N ILE A 123 12.89 2.78 16.83
CA ILE A 123 12.21 4.01 16.40
C ILE A 123 11.59 3.80 15.01
N SER A 124 12.34 3.24 14.07
CA SER A 124 11.84 2.94 12.72
C SER A 124 10.63 2.01 12.72
N ARG A 125 10.60 1.00 13.59
CA ARG A 125 9.43 0.12 13.71
C ARG A 125 8.21 0.84 14.25
N VAL A 126 8.37 1.69 15.26
CA VAL A 126 7.26 2.46 15.85
C VAL A 126 6.72 3.51 14.89
N MET A 127 7.58 4.11 14.06
CA MET A 127 7.19 5.20 13.17
C MET A 127 6.94 4.72 11.74
N ASN A 128 7.94 4.13 11.09
CA ASN A 128 7.88 3.80 9.66
C ASN A 128 7.05 2.54 9.39
N ASP A 129 7.27 1.46 10.14
CA ASP A 129 6.51 0.22 9.93
C ASP A 129 5.02 0.43 10.22
N VAL A 130 4.67 1.20 11.25
CA VAL A 130 3.26 1.52 11.53
C VAL A 130 2.65 2.38 10.43
N ASN A 131 3.41 3.33 9.84
CA ASN A 131 2.93 4.10 8.70
C ASN A 131 2.69 3.21 7.47
N LEU A 132 3.58 2.25 7.18
CA LEU A 132 3.37 1.27 6.10
C LEU A 132 2.09 0.46 6.29
N ILE A 133 1.80 0.04 7.52
CA ILE A 133 0.55 -0.66 7.86
C ILE A 133 -0.64 0.26 7.66
N ARG A 134 -0.59 1.50 8.17
CA ARG A 134 -1.65 2.49 7.99
C ARG A 134 -1.97 2.70 6.52
N ASP A 135 -0.95 2.97 5.70
CA ASP A 135 -1.10 3.23 4.27
C ASP A 135 -1.66 2.00 3.53
N SER A 136 -1.28 0.79 3.95
CA SER A 136 -1.82 -0.45 3.39
C SER A 136 -3.30 -0.64 3.73
N VAL A 137 -3.70 -0.39 4.97
CA VAL A 137 -5.11 -0.48 5.40
C VAL A 137 -5.94 0.60 4.73
N GLU A 138 -5.44 1.84 4.65
CA GLU A 138 -6.11 2.95 4.00
C GLU A 138 -6.36 2.66 2.50
N ARG A 139 -5.35 2.17 1.80
CA ARG A 139 -5.49 1.80 0.37
C ARG A 139 -6.35 0.56 0.17
N ALA A 140 -6.34 -0.39 1.11
CA ALA A 140 -7.24 -1.54 1.06
C ALA A 140 -8.70 -1.10 1.15
N LEU A 141 -9.03 -0.20 2.06
CA LEU A 141 -10.38 0.34 2.20
C LEU A 141 -10.75 1.24 1.01
N ASN A 142 -9.93 2.24 0.71
CA ASN A 142 -10.27 3.23 -0.33
C ASN A 142 -10.22 2.67 -1.75
N ASN A 143 -9.19 1.90 -2.09
CA ASN A 143 -8.97 1.51 -3.48
C ASN A 143 -9.52 0.11 -3.76
N LEU A 144 -9.22 -0.89 -2.90
CA LEU A 144 -9.66 -2.25 -3.20
C LEU A 144 -11.20 -2.35 -3.17
N ILE A 145 -11.83 -1.94 -2.07
CA ILE A 145 -13.27 -2.12 -1.89
C ILE A 145 -14.05 -1.22 -2.84
N ARG A 146 -13.76 0.10 -2.83
CA ARG A 146 -14.44 1.06 -3.70
C ARG A 146 -14.25 0.72 -5.17
N ASP A 147 -13.01 0.50 -5.58
CA ASP A 147 -12.67 0.33 -6.99
C ASP A 147 -13.17 -1.01 -7.54
N LEU A 148 -13.17 -2.09 -6.73
CA LEU A 148 -13.82 -3.35 -7.10
C LEU A 148 -15.33 -3.19 -7.32
N ILE A 149 -16.03 -2.53 -6.40
CA ILE A 149 -17.46 -2.28 -6.53
C ILE A 149 -17.72 -1.46 -7.80
N THR A 150 -16.96 -0.40 -8.02
CA THR A 150 -17.09 0.46 -9.21
C THR A 150 -16.85 -0.33 -10.50
N ILE A 151 -15.82 -1.19 -10.55
CA ILE A 151 -15.53 -2.05 -11.71
C ILE A 151 -16.70 -3.00 -11.97
N ILE A 152 -17.20 -3.67 -10.94
CA ILE A 152 -18.31 -4.61 -11.09
C ILE A 152 -19.55 -3.92 -11.65
N ILE A 153 -19.91 -2.75 -11.11
CA ILE A 153 -21.10 -2.00 -11.55
C ILE A 153 -20.90 -1.53 -13.00
N LEU A 154 -19.73 -0.98 -13.34
CA LEU A 154 -19.45 -0.52 -14.70
C LEU A 154 -19.42 -1.67 -15.72
N ILE A 155 -18.89 -2.85 -15.36
CA ILE A 155 -18.92 -4.03 -16.23
C ILE A 155 -20.38 -4.49 -16.46
N ILE A 156 -21.18 -4.55 -15.39
CA ILE A 156 -22.61 -4.89 -15.50
C ILE A 156 -23.31 -3.87 -16.42
N TYR A 157 -23.05 -2.57 -16.25
CA TYR A 157 -23.62 -1.53 -17.11
C TYR A 157 -23.20 -1.68 -18.58
N LEU A 158 -21.91 -1.99 -18.86
CA LEU A 158 -21.42 -2.21 -20.22
C LEU A 158 -22.10 -3.41 -20.91
N ILE A 159 -22.28 -4.53 -20.17
CA ILE A 159 -22.96 -5.72 -20.69
C ILE A 159 -24.45 -5.45 -20.91
N TRP A 160 -25.08 -4.70 -19.99
CA TRP A 160 -26.49 -4.33 -20.10
C TRP A 160 -26.75 -3.42 -21.30
N LEU A 161 -25.81 -2.51 -21.59
CA LEU A 161 -25.93 -1.54 -22.67
C LEU A 161 -25.79 -2.20 -24.04
N ASP A 162 -24.73 -2.98 -24.23
CA ASP A 162 -24.55 -3.83 -25.41
C ASP A 162 -23.53 -4.94 -25.14
N TRP A 163 -24.01 -6.17 -25.09
CA TRP A 163 -23.17 -7.33 -24.79
C TRP A 163 -22.13 -7.60 -25.89
N VAL A 164 -22.41 -7.25 -27.17
CA VAL A 164 -21.48 -7.43 -28.31
C VAL A 164 -20.29 -6.48 -28.16
N LEU A 165 -20.56 -5.20 -27.92
CA LEU A 165 -19.51 -4.20 -27.67
C LEU A 165 -18.69 -4.57 -26.42
N ALA A 166 -19.35 -5.01 -25.35
CA ALA A 166 -18.69 -5.45 -24.13
C ALA A 166 -17.75 -6.64 -24.38
N LEU A 167 -18.17 -7.63 -25.18
CA LEU A 167 -17.36 -8.78 -25.54
C LEU A 167 -16.12 -8.40 -26.33
N VAL A 168 -16.24 -7.47 -27.28
CA VAL A 168 -15.08 -6.95 -28.06
C VAL A 168 -14.03 -6.33 -27.13
N VAL A 169 -14.46 -5.48 -26.19
CA VAL A 169 -13.55 -4.87 -25.23
C VAL A 169 -12.90 -5.94 -24.33
N LEU A 170 -13.68 -6.93 -23.91
CA LEU A 170 -13.21 -8.01 -23.04
C LEU A 170 -12.20 -8.91 -23.74
N LEU A 171 -12.28 -9.04 -25.08
CA LEU A 171 -11.29 -9.76 -25.91
C LEU A 171 -10.00 -8.94 -26.13
N ILE A 172 -10.10 -7.62 -26.25
CA ILE A 172 -8.93 -6.74 -26.46
C ILE A 172 -8.11 -6.59 -25.17
N TYR A 173 -8.76 -6.63 -24.00
CA TYR A 173 -8.10 -6.44 -22.72
C TYR A 173 -6.96 -7.44 -22.43
N PRO A 174 -7.10 -8.75 -22.63
CA PRO A 174 -6.01 -9.71 -22.48
C PRO A 174 -4.84 -9.49 -23.43
N LEU A 175 -5.11 -9.01 -24.66
CA LEU A 175 -4.07 -8.66 -25.62
C LEU A 175 -3.19 -7.50 -25.13
N ALA A 176 -3.80 -6.52 -24.45
CA ALA A 176 -3.09 -5.42 -23.83
C ALA A 176 -2.30 -5.83 -22.58
N LEU A 177 -2.81 -6.79 -21.80
CA LEU A 177 -2.18 -7.22 -20.55
C LEU A 177 -0.83 -7.92 -20.75
N LYS A 178 -0.68 -8.76 -21.78
CA LYS A 178 0.54 -9.54 -22.01
C LYS A 178 1.82 -8.69 -22.15
N PRO A 179 1.87 -7.65 -22.99
CA PRO A 179 3.03 -6.76 -23.09
C PRO A 179 3.28 -5.98 -21.77
N ILE A 180 2.22 -5.55 -21.07
CA ILE A 180 2.34 -4.83 -19.80
C ILE A 180 2.98 -5.71 -18.73
N ILE A 181 2.55 -6.96 -18.61
CA ILE A 181 3.12 -7.93 -17.66
C ILE A 181 4.60 -8.17 -17.97
N ASN A 182 4.98 -8.27 -19.23
CA ASN A 182 6.38 -8.47 -19.65
C ASN A 182 7.25 -7.26 -19.31
N ILE A 183 6.73 -6.04 -19.52
CA ILE A 183 7.40 -4.82 -19.08
C ILE A 183 7.55 -4.82 -17.55
N GLY A 184 6.49 -5.16 -16.83
CA GLY A 184 6.50 -5.24 -15.36
C GLY A 184 7.54 -6.21 -14.80
N ARG A 185 7.72 -7.39 -15.42
CA ARG A 185 8.75 -8.35 -15.03
C ARG A 185 10.17 -7.78 -15.20
N LYS A 186 10.45 -7.13 -16.34
CA LYS A 186 11.74 -6.46 -16.57
C LYS A 186 11.97 -5.33 -15.58
N GLN A 187 10.94 -4.55 -15.28
CA GLN A 187 11.02 -3.47 -14.29
C GLN A 187 11.37 -3.98 -12.89
N ARG A 188 10.83 -5.12 -12.49
CA ARG A 188 11.16 -5.74 -11.21
C ARG A 188 12.64 -6.12 -11.12
N PHE A 189 13.21 -6.65 -12.20
CA PHE A 189 14.65 -6.98 -12.27
C PHE A 189 15.50 -5.71 -12.11
N TYR A 190 15.19 -4.64 -12.84
CA TYR A 190 15.93 -3.37 -12.72
C TYR A 190 15.76 -2.73 -11.34
N ALA A 191 14.61 -2.87 -10.70
CA ALA A 191 14.38 -2.36 -9.36
C ALA A 191 15.24 -3.08 -8.29
N LEU A 192 15.42 -4.40 -8.41
CA LEU A 192 16.33 -5.16 -7.55
C LEU A 192 17.78 -4.72 -7.74
N SER A 193 18.23 -4.62 -8.99
CA SER A 193 19.58 -4.13 -9.31
C SER A 193 19.81 -2.68 -8.84
N LEU A 194 18.77 -1.83 -8.88
CA LEU A 194 18.84 -0.49 -8.33
C LEU A 194 19.08 -0.51 -6.82
N GLN A 195 18.36 -1.37 -6.09
CA GLN A 195 18.52 -1.48 -4.64
C GLN A 195 19.93 -1.90 -4.26
N GLU A 196 20.51 -2.91 -4.94
CA GLU A 196 21.89 -3.35 -4.72
C GLU A 196 22.91 -2.23 -5.00
N LYS A 197 22.72 -1.48 -6.10
CA LYS A 197 23.60 -0.35 -6.44
C LYS A 197 23.49 0.81 -5.44
N MET A 198 22.27 1.11 -4.95
CA MET A 198 22.04 2.12 -3.92
C MET A 198 22.69 1.74 -2.59
N GLU A 199 22.59 0.48 -2.18
CA GLU A 199 23.25 -0.03 -0.97
C GLU A 199 24.76 0.06 -1.09
N SER A 200 25.32 -0.38 -2.22
CA SER A 200 26.74 -0.27 -2.52
C SER A 200 27.24 1.18 -2.52
N LEU A 201 26.52 2.09 -3.16
CA LEU A 201 26.85 3.53 -3.16
C LEU A 201 26.78 4.13 -1.76
N THR A 202 25.77 3.79 -0.98
CA THR A 202 25.61 4.29 0.39
C THR A 202 26.75 3.82 1.28
N SER A 203 27.13 2.55 1.18
CA SER A 203 28.27 1.97 1.90
C SER A 203 29.57 2.65 1.51
N PHE A 204 29.79 2.84 0.21
CA PHE A 204 30.96 3.52 -0.32
C PHE A 204 31.06 4.98 0.11
N LEU A 205 29.98 5.76 0.02
CA LEU A 205 29.96 7.14 0.51
C LEU A 205 30.21 7.21 2.03
N SER A 206 29.65 6.28 2.79
CA SER A 206 29.89 6.19 4.24
C SER A 206 31.38 5.92 4.55
N GLU A 207 32.04 5.09 3.75
CA GLU A 207 33.47 4.84 3.86
C GLU A 207 34.30 6.09 3.55
N VAL A 208 34.00 6.74 2.43
CA VAL A 208 34.69 7.99 2.00
C VAL A 208 34.57 9.08 3.06
N PHE A 209 33.34 9.35 3.56
CA PHE A 209 33.14 10.39 4.57
C PHE A 209 33.70 10.02 5.93
N ARG A 210 33.72 8.77 6.31
CA ARG A 210 34.37 8.32 7.56
C ARG A 210 35.88 8.53 7.52
N ASN A 211 36.48 8.33 6.36
CA ASN A 211 37.93 8.44 6.17
C ASN A 211 38.35 9.77 5.52
N ILE A 212 37.51 10.80 5.61
CA ILE A 212 37.75 12.09 4.92
C ILE A 212 39.09 12.75 5.31
N SER A 213 39.51 12.61 6.57
CA SER A 213 40.78 13.14 7.06
C SER A 213 41.96 12.48 6.35
N MET A 214 41.89 11.14 6.13
CA MET A 214 42.93 10.40 5.41
C MET A 214 42.98 10.80 3.94
N ILE A 215 41.83 10.95 3.28
CA ILE A 215 41.72 11.39 1.89
C ILE A 215 42.37 12.79 1.74
N LYS A 216 42.11 13.69 2.69
CA LYS A 216 42.73 15.03 2.74
C LYS A 216 44.25 14.98 2.95
N SER A 217 44.71 14.18 3.91
CA SER A 217 46.15 14.07 4.23
C SER A 217 46.97 13.52 3.06
N TYR A 218 46.39 12.63 2.25
CA TYR A 218 47.06 12.04 1.09
C TYR A 218 46.68 12.68 -0.24
N SER A 219 45.91 13.82 -0.23
CA SER A 219 45.45 14.54 -1.43
C SER A 219 44.77 13.64 -2.48
N LEU A 220 43.95 12.65 -2.01
CA LEU A 220 43.28 11.68 -2.84
C LEU A 220 41.90 12.12 -3.37
N GLU A 221 41.51 13.39 -3.19
CA GLU A 221 40.19 13.92 -3.57
C GLU A 221 39.86 13.69 -5.05
N LYS A 222 40.84 13.86 -5.95
CA LYS A 222 40.63 13.59 -7.38
C LYS A 222 40.38 12.13 -7.69
N HIS A 223 41.01 11.24 -6.95
CA HIS A 223 40.82 9.79 -7.10
C HIS A 223 39.43 9.38 -6.64
N GLU A 224 39.04 9.80 -5.44
CA GLU A 224 37.74 9.47 -4.88
C GLU A 224 36.60 10.13 -5.65
N LYS A 225 36.76 11.36 -6.14
CA LYS A 225 35.81 11.99 -7.06
C LYS A 225 35.54 11.13 -8.31
N LYS A 226 36.60 10.57 -8.90
CA LYS A 226 36.45 9.71 -10.08
C LYS A 226 35.69 8.42 -9.76
N ARG A 227 35.93 7.82 -8.58
CA ARG A 227 35.23 6.63 -8.10
C ARG A 227 33.75 6.92 -7.85
N ILE A 228 33.43 8.02 -7.15
CA ILE A 228 32.07 8.48 -6.88
C ILE A 228 31.32 8.70 -8.19
N ASN A 229 31.92 9.44 -9.14
CA ASN A 229 31.29 9.74 -10.43
C ASN A 229 30.95 8.45 -11.21
N ARG A 230 31.85 7.47 -11.24
CA ARG A 230 31.58 6.16 -11.90
C ARG A 230 30.40 5.42 -11.24
N SER A 231 30.32 5.42 -9.91
CA SER A 231 29.23 4.79 -9.18
C SER A 231 27.88 5.50 -9.44
N LEU A 232 27.89 6.84 -9.47
CA LEU A 232 26.70 7.67 -9.79
C LEU A 232 26.26 7.47 -11.25
N GLU A 233 27.19 7.36 -12.19
CA GLU A 233 26.90 7.12 -13.60
C GLU A 233 26.30 5.71 -13.80
N SER A 234 26.81 4.69 -13.12
CA SER A 234 26.21 3.36 -13.09
C SER A 234 24.80 3.36 -12.51
N LEU A 235 24.56 4.16 -11.47
CA LEU A 235 23.24 4.34 -10.87
C LEU A 235 22.30 5.05 -11.84
N PHE A 236 22.76 6.13 -12.51
CA PHE A 236 21.98 6.84 -13.52
C PHE A 236 21.52 5.92 -14.65
N LEU A 237 22.40 5.11 -15.21
CA LEU A 237 22.04 4.17 -16.28
C LEU A 237 20.94 3.20 -15.85
N ASN A 238 21.01 2.68 -14.63
CA ASN A 238 19.99 1.78 -14.09
C ASN A 238 18.65 2.50 -13.84
N LEU A 239 18.68 3.70 -13.28
CA LEU A 239 17.49 4.54 -13.12
C LEU A 239 16.86 4.87 -14.48
N PHE A 240 17.68 5.19 -15.48
CA PHE A 240 17.21 5.51 -16.81
C PHE A 240 16.56 4.32 -17.51
N ASP A 241 17.06 3.09 -17.30
CA ASP A 241 16.43 1.88 -17.82
C ASP A 241 15.06 1.62 -17.17
N ILE A 242 14.92 1.95 -15.88
CA ILE A 242 13.62 1.92 -15.19
C ILE A 242 12.67 2.95 -15.82
N VAL A 243 13.13 4.18 -16.02
CA VAL A 243 12.31 5.25 -16.64
C VAL A 243 11.90 4.88 -18.05
N LYS A 244 12.83 4.40 -18.89
CA LYS A 244 12.53 3.92 -20.26
C LYS A 244 11.45 2.82 -20.26
N GLY A 245 11.54 1.87 -19.35
CA GLY A 245 10.54 0.82 -19.26
C GLY A 245 9.16 1.34 -18.86
N ARG A 246 9.11 2.24 -17.86
CA ARG A 246 7.85 2.89 -17.45
C ARG A 246 7.26 3.74 -18.57
N ALA A 247 8.10 4.50 -19.27
CA ALA A 247 7.68 5.37 -20.37
C ALA A 247 7.04 4.61 -21.55
N LYS A 248 7.38 3.32 -21.75
CA LYS A 248 6.76 2.49 -22.81
C LYS A 248 5.32 2.08 -22.50
N VAL A 249 4.90 2.10 -21.25
CA VAL A 249 3.57 1.58 -20.85
C VAL A 249 2.45 2.49 -21.36
N LEU A 250 2.58 3.81 -21.17
CA LEU A 250 1.56 4.77 -21.58
C LEU A 250 1.33 4.79 -23.11
N PRO A 251 2.36 4.95 -23.97
CA PRO A 251 2.18 4.91 -25.41
C PRO A 251 1.61 3.58 -25.91
N LEU A 252 2.02 2.46 -25.30
CA LEU A 252 1.46 1.16 -25.64
C LEU A 252 -0.05 1.09 -25.35
N LEU A 253 -0.46 1.58 -24.17
CA LEU A 253 -1.87 1.64 -23.79
C LEU A 253 -2.66 2.59 -24.70
N GLU A 254 -2.06 3.70 -25.12
CA GLU A 254 -2.69 4.69 -26.01
C GLU A 254 -2.93 4.10 -27.41
N VAL A 255 -1.93 3.42 -27.97
CA VAL A 255 -2.07 2.73 -29.25
C VAL A 255 -3.12 1.63 -29.18
N LEU A 256 -3.06 0.76 -28.18
CA LEU A 256 -4.04 -0.32 -28.01
C LEU A 256 -5.44 0.23 -27.72
N GLY A 257 -5.54 1.29 -26.94
CA GLY A 257 -6.80 2.00 -26.67
C GLY A 257 -7.38 2.64 -27.93
N GLY A 258 -6.53 3.23 -28.77
CA GLY A 258 -6.94 3.78 -30.07
C GLY A 258 -7.50 2.70 -31.02
N PHE A 259 -6.83 1.56 -31.14
CA PHE A 259 -7.35 0.42 -31.89
C PHE A 259 -8.66 -0.11 -31.31
N ALA A 260 -8.74 -0.25 -29.98
CA ALA A 260 -9.96 -0.68 -29.31
C ALA A 260 -11.13 0.28 -29.60
N ALA A 261 -10.88 1.59 -29.51
CA ALA A 261 -11.87 2.62 -29.85
C ALA A 261 -12.29 2.56 -31.32
N ALA A 262 -11.36 2.42 -32.25
CA ALA A 262 -11.67 2.31 -33.67
C ALA A 262 -12.55 1.08 -33.95
N PHE A 263 -12.22 -0.08 -33.43
CA PHE A 263 -13.05 -1.29 -33.56
C PHE A 263 -14.42 -1.14 -32.89
N ALA A 264 -14.46 -0.53 -31.71
CA ALA A 264 -15.74 -0.27 -31.05
C ALA A 264 -16.63 0.67 -31.87
N ILE A 265 -16.07 1.73 -32.49
CA ILE A 265 -16.81 2.65 -33.34
C ILE A 265 -17.33 1.95 -34.62
N LEU A 266 -16.53 1.09 -35.26
CA LEU A 266 -16.96 0.32 -36.43
C LEU A 266 -18.16 -0.57 -36.13
N ILE A 267 -18.09 -1.34 -35.02
CA ILE A 267 -19.17 -2.22 -34.61
C ILE A 267 -20.38 -1.40 -34.14
N ALA A 268 -20.17 -0.31 -33.41
CA ALA A 268 -21.22 0.59 -32.96
C ALA A 268 -21.97 1.20 -34.16
N SER A 269 -21.25 1.66 -35.18
CA SER A 269 -21.84 2.20 -36.40
C SER A 269 -22.76 1.19 -37.10
N TYR A 270 -22.32 -0.04 -37.23
CA TYR A 270 -23.15 -1.12 -37.79
C TYR A 270 -24.42 -1.36 -36.95
N ARG A 271 -24.29 -1.41 -35.62
CA ARG A 271 -25.40 -1.67 -34.72
C ARG A 271 -26.39 -0.51 -34.58
N ILE A 272 -25.91 0.75 -34.73
CA ILE A 272 -26.76 1.94 -34.80
C ILE A 272 -27.60 1.90 -36.10
N ASN A 273 -26.96 1.63 -37.25
CA ASN A 273 -27.66 1.53 -38.51
C ASN A 273 -28.70 0.41 -38.53
N SER A 274 -28.47 -0.64 -37.77
CA SER A 274 -29.42 -1.76 -37.58
C SER A 274 -30.48 -1.51 -36.50
N GLY A 275 -30.50 -0.34 -35.86
CA GLY A 275 -31.50 0.04 -34.84
C GLY A 275 -31.34 -0.63 -33.47
N PHE A 276 -30.23 -1.32 -33.21
CA PHE A 276 -30.02 -2.04 -31.93
C PHE A 276 -29.58 -1.13 -30.77
N ILE A 277 -28.84 -0.05 -31.06
CA ILE A 277 -28.30 0.87 -30.07
C ILE A 277 -28.42 2.31 -30.52
N THR A 278 -28.46 3.25 -29.56
CA THR A 278 -28.51 4.68 -29.84
C THR A 278 -27.09 5.28 -29.82
N ILE A 279 -26.95 6.50 -30.37
CA ILE A 279 -25.69 7.25 -30.28
C ILE A 279 -25.33 7.55 -28.83
N GLY A 280 -26.32 7.89 -28.01
CA GLY A 280 -26.12 8.08 -26.56
C GLY A 280 -25.59 6.83 -25.87
N SER A 281 -26.04 5.64 -26.30
CA SER A 281 -25.51 4.35 -25.80
C SER A 281 -24.02 4.18 -26.08
N VAL A 282 -23.55 4.57 -27.27
CA VAL A 282 -22.13 4.51 -27.65
C VAL A 282 -21.30 5.48 -26.78
N ILE A 283 -21.80 6.69 -26.58
CA ILE A 283 -21.13 7.70 -25.76
C ILE A 283 -21.08 7.25 -24.30
N GLY A 284 -22.18 6.70 -23.77
CA GLY A 284 -22.24 6.11 -22.45
C GLY A 284 -21.25 4.96 -22.28
N PHE A 285 -21.13 4.09 -23.30
CA PHE A 285 -20.19 2.98 -23.34
C PHE A 285 -18.73 3.45 -23.28
N VAL A 286 -18.34 4.42 -24.14
CA VAL A 286 -17.00 5.01 -24.13
C VAL A 286 -16.68 5.67 -22.80
N THR A 287 -17.63 6.40 -22.23
CA THR A 287 -17.49 7.05 -20.93
C THR A 287 -17.26 6.01 -19.82
N ALA A 288 -18.02 4.91 -19.81
CA ALA A 288 -17.84 3.83 -18.85
C ALA A 288 -16.45 3.18 -18.97
N LEU A 289 -15.96 2.97 -20.18
CA LEU A 289 -14.62 2.45 -20.43
C LEU A 289 -13.52 3.39 -19.90
N LEU A 290 -13.65 4.69 -20.15
CA LEU A 290 -12.69 5.67 -19.64
C LEU A 290 -12.69 5.70 -18.11
N MET A 291 -13.87 5.59 -17.50
CA MET A 291 -14.01 5.56 -16.05
C MET A 291 -13.46 4.26 -15.41
N LEU A 292 -13.42 3.15 -16.14
CA LEU A 292 -12.81 1.89 -15.69
C LEU A 292 -11.27 1.96 -15.59
N ALA A 293 -10.62 2.85 -16.33
CA ALA A 293 -9.16 2.90 -16.41
C ALA A 293 -8.49 3.22 -15.06
N GLN A 294 -9.06 4.12 -14.27
CA GLN A 294 -8.51 4.53 -12.99
C GLN A 294 -8.61 3.40 -11.93
N PRO A 295 -9.79 2.80 -11.67
CA PRO A 295 -9.92 1.67 -10.77
C PRO A 295 -9.04 0.46 -11.17
N ALA A 296 -8.94 0.15 -12.44
CA ALA A 296 -8.10 -0.95 -12.92
C ALA A 296 -6.61 -0.74 -12.61
N ARG A 297 -6.08 0.50 -12.76
CA ARG A 297 -4.71 0.84 -12.36
C ARG A 297 -4.49 0.72 -10.86
N ALA A 298 -5.46 1.15 -10.06
CA ALA A 298 -5.38 1.09 -8.60
C ALA A 298 -5.25 -0.36 -8.11
N LEU A 299 -6.00 -1.30 -8.69
CA LEU A 299 -5.88 -2.73 -8.39
C LEU A 299 -4.50 -3.29 -8.76
N GLY A 300 -3.91 -2.83 -9.86
CA GLY A 300 -2.57 -3.26 -10.28
C GLY A 300 -1.46 -2.91 -9.28
N THR A 301 -1.55 -1.77 -8.59
CA THR A 301 -0.57 -1.31 -7.60
C THR A 301 -0.85 -1.82 -6.19
N PHE A 302 -2.07 -2.28 -5.92
CA PHE A 302 -2.51 -2.69 -4.59
C PHE A 302 -1.67 -3.83 -4.00
N ASN A 303 -1.31 -4.83 -4.81
CA ASN A 303 -0.54 -5.98 -4.33
C ASN A 303 0.82 -5.58 -3.73
N THR A 304 1.52 -4.62 -4.33
CA THR A 304 2.82 -4.14 -3.82
C THR A 304 2.66 -3.52 -2.43
N ILE A 305 1.68 -2.63 -2.28
CA ILE A 305 1.42 -1.93 -1.03
C ILE A 305 0.95 -2.89 0.06
N LEU A 306 0.12 -3.87 -0.30
CA LEU A 306 -0.30 -4.92 0.62
C LEU A 306 0.91 -5.73 1.13
N GLN A 307 1.84 -6.11 0.25
CA GLN A 307 3.04 -6.85 0.64
C GLN A 307 3.98 -6.03 1.55
N GLU A 308 4.12 -4.73 1.30
CA GLU A 308 4.87 -3.81 2.17
C GLU A 308 4.25 -3.76 3.58
N GLY A 309 2.94 -3.57 3.66
CA GLY A 309 2.21 -3.54 4.93
C GLY A 309 2.26 -4.87 5.69
N LEU A 310 2.12 -6.00 4.98
CA LEU A 310 2.22 -7.33 5.59
C LEU A 310 3.63 -7.60 6.12
N SER A 311 4.67 -7.18 5.40
CA SER A 311 6.06 -7.31 5.84
C SER A 311 6.33 -6.46 7.10
N ALA A 312 5.81 -5.25 7.15
CA ALA A 312 5.88 -4.39 8.33
C ALA A 312 5.11 -5.01 9.51
N LEU A 313 3.92 -5.55 9.26
CA LEU A 313 3.10 -6.22 10.26
C LEU A 313 3.79 -7.46 10.84
N GLU A 314 4.45 -8.25 10.01
CA GLU A 314 5.24 -9.40 10.46
C GLU A 314 6.36 -8.98 11.41
N ARG A 315 7.10 -7.91 11.11
CA ARG A 315 8.16 -7.38 11.98
C ARG A 315 7.61 -6.93 13.33
N ILE A 316 6.46 -6.24 13.32
CA ILE A 316 5.80 -5.77 14.55
C ILE A 316 5.31 -6.95 15.38
N TYR A 317 4.62 -7.93 14.78
CA TYR A 317 4.15 -9.10 15.54
C TYR A 317 5.31 -9.97 16.05
N LYS A 318 6.40 -10.10 15.29
CA LYS A 318 7.60 -10.78 15.79
C LYS A 318 8.11 -10.12 17.07
N GLN A 319 8.14 -8.80 17.14
CA GLN A 319 8.55 -8.05 18.30
C GLN A 319 7.57 -8.16 19.46
N LEU A 320 6.27 -8.02 19.20
CA LEU A 320 5.21 -8.14 20.22
C LEU A 320 5.10 -9.56 20.82
N ASN A 321 5.52 -10.58 20.08
CA ASN A 321 5.50 -11.96 20.56
C ASN A 321 6.76 -12.35 21.37
N GLU A 322 7.80 -11.50 21.42
CA GLU A 322 8.95 -11.71 22.29
C GLU A 322 8.53 -11.50 23.75
N LYS A 323 8.40 -12.60 24.50
CA LYS A 323 8.05 -12.55 25.91
C LYS A 323 9.26 -12.14 26.74
N PRO A 324 9.09 -11.28 27.75
CA PRO A 324 10.15 -11.02 28.72
C PRO A 324 10.53 -12.33 29.43
N LYS A 325 11.82 -12.54 29.58
CA LYS A 325 12.37 -13.71 30.29
C LYS A 325 12.24 -13.53 31.81
N ILE A 326 12.25 -12.27 32.24
CA ILE A 326 12.11 -11.90 33.65
C ILE A 326 10.61 -11.68 33.89
N GLU A 327 9.98 -12.66 34.56
CA GLU A 327 8.58 -12.53 34.94
C GLU A 327 8.45 -11.48 36.06
N LYS A 328 7.66 -10.43 35.80
CA LYS A 328 7.25 -9.52 36.87
C LYS A 328 6.36 -10.31 37.85
N ILE A 329 6.71 -10.37 39.09
CA ILE A 329 5.84 -10.89 40.16
C ILE A 329 4.67 -9.89 40.29
N VAL A 330 3.61 -10.09 39.51
CA VAL A 330 2.41 -9.20 39.51
C VAL A 330 1.54 -9.39 40.74
N ASN A 331 1.82 -10.38 41.61
CA ASN A 331 1.02 -10.73 42.78
C ASN A 331 1.73 -10.53 44.11
N GLY A 332 2.60 -9.55 44.20
CA GLY A 332 3.09 -9.09 45.49
C GLY A 332 2.09 -8.18 46.20
N LYS A 333 0.88 -8.67 46.54
CA LYS A 333 0.16 -8.16 47.71
C LYS A 333 0.87 -8.64 48.96
N LYS A 334 2.05 -8.14 49.19
CA LYS A 334 2.63 -7.97 50.52
C LYS A 334 3.25 -6.59 50.48
N ASP A 335 2.73 -5.71 51.31
CA ASP A 335 3.47 -4.57 51.78
C ASP A 335 4.87 -5.06 52.09
N LEU A 336 5.81 -4.86 51.14
CA LEU A 336 7.21 -4.92 51.44
C LEU A 336 7.40 -3.77 52.46
N LYS A 337 7.18 -4.05 53.76
CA LYS A 337 7.82 -3.25 54.78
C LYS A 337 9.24 -3.06 54.27
N ILE A 338 9.66 -1.81 54.11
CA ILE A 338 11.01 -1.46 53.72
C ILE A 338 11.93 -2.11 54.74
N LEU A 339 12.31 -3.35 54.46
CA LEU A 339 13.36 -4.03 55.20
C LEU A 339 14.60 -3.18 54.95
N LYS A 340 15.16 -2.60 56.02
CA LYS A 340 16.50 -2.01 55.95
C LYS A 340 17.43 -3.13 55.52
N ILE A 341 17.76 -3.17 54.20
CA ILE A 341 18.74 -4.11 53.66
C ILE A 341 20.08 -3.62 54.22
N SER A 342 20.65 -4.37 55.17
CA SER A 342 21.92 -4.03 55.78
C SER A 342 23.12 -4.55 54.97
N ASN A 343 22.98 -5.68 54.28
CA ASN A 343 24.06 -6.31 53.54
C ASN A 343 23.50 -7.03 52.29
N ILE A 344 24.23 -6.96 51.19
CA ILE A 344 24.01 -7.81 49.99
C ILE A 344 25.25 -8.66 49.83
N GLU A 345 25.07 -9.97 49.76
CA GLU A 345 26.16 -10.94 49.62
C GLU A 345 25.96 -11.74 48.32
N PHE A 346 26.95 -11.72 47.47
CA PHE A 346 27.04 -12.58 46.28
C PHE A 346 27.92 -13.77 46.61
N LYS A 347 27.43 -14.99 46.37
CA LYS A 347 28.16 -16.24 46.64
C LYS A 347 28.26 -17.06 45.37
N ASN A 348 29.45 -17.23 44.82
CA ASN A 348 29.74 -18.04 43.65
C ASN A 348 28.78 -17.77 42.50
N VAL A 349 28.57 -16.50 42.19
CA VAL A 349 27.62 -16.08 41.15
C VAL A 349 28.29 -16.13 39.80
N SER A 350 27.78 -16.99 38.91
CA SER A 350 28.15 -17.01 37.50
C SER A 350 26.99 -16.44 36.66
N PHE A 351 27.31 -15.59 35.70
CA PHE A 351 26.32 -14.94 34.85
C PHE A 351 26.72 -14.89 33.39
N PHE A 352 25.79 -15.18 32.49
CA PHE A 352 25.96 -15.09 31.05
C PHE A 352 24.66 -14.62 30.35
N TYR A 353 24.79 -13.81 29.30
CA TYR A 353 23.66 -13.46 28.42
C TYR A 353 23.45 -14.55 27.34
N GLU A 354 24.53 -15.13 26.83
CA GLU A 354 24.56 -16.23 25.85
C GLU A 354 25.35 -17.39 26.41
N LYS A 355 24.90 -18.64 26.18
CA LYS A 355 25.49 -19.86 26.74
C LYS A 355 27.02 -20.00 26.56
N ASN A 356 27.59 -19.32 25.55
CA ASN A 356 29.02 -19.42 25.24
C ASN A 356 29.83 -18.17 25.64
N LYS A 357 29.24 -17.20 26.34
CA LYS A 357 29.93 -15.95 26.71
C LYS A 357 29.69 -15.66 28.19
N ILE A 358 30.53 -16.27 29.03
CA ILE A 358 30.50 -16.04 30.47
C ILE A 358 30.99 -14.60 30.73
N ILE A 359 30.23 -13.80 31.48
CA ILE A 359 30.58 -12.43 31.88
C ILE A 359 31.14 -12.40 33.27
N PHE A 360 30.53 -13.16 34.18
CA PHE A 360 30.99 -13.36 35.53
C PHE A 360 31.08 -14.87 35.78
N ASP A 361 32.17 -15.31 36.36
CA ASP A 361 32.40 -16.69 36.75
C ASP A 361 32.78 -16.77 38.25
N GLU A 362 31.97 -17.49 39.03
CA GLU A 362 32.14 -17.76 40.43
C GLU A 362 32.52 -16.54 41.32
N ILE A 363 31.93 -15.36 41.02
CA ILE A 363 32.23 -14.13 41.78
C ILE A 363 31.54 -14.17 43.13
N SER A 364 32.31 -13.90 44.18
CA SER A 364 31.84 -13.78 45.55
C SER A 364 32.28 -12.44 46.15
N PHE A 365 31.32 -11.64 46.61
CA PHE A 365 31.60 -10.41 47.37
C PHE A 365 30.40 -10.03 48.24
N LYS A 366 30.68 -9.19 49.25
CA LYS A 366 29.68 -8.69 50.19
C LYS A 366 29.80 -7.19 50.28
N THR A 367 28.64 -6.49 50.25
CA THR A 367 28.55 -5.04 50.39
C THR A 367 27.71 -4.67 51.62
#